data_d65c930b5b2fdf3d08f76674402db118
#
_entry.id   d65c930b5b2fdf3d08f76674402db118
#
_cell.length_a   1.000
_cell.length_b   1.000
_cell.length_c   1.000
_cell.angle_alpha   90.00
_cell.angle_beta   90.00
_cell.angle_gamma   90.00
#
_symmetry.space_group_name_H-M   'P 1'
#
loop_
_entity.id
_entity.type
_entity.pdbx_description
1 polymer ?
#
loop_
_entity_poly.entity_id
_entity_poly.type
_entity_poly.pdbx_seq_one_letter_code
_entity_poly.pdbx_strand_id
1 'polypeptide(L)'
;PARLRVMTVPLSILAITAWHSWAAAVVLLAAGPLIPVFMALVGWAAKEASARQMVEIGSLNDLLADRLAALADLTLIGAGPQVIDGFATASDTLRHKTMAVLWIAFLSSTVLELFSALGVAMIAVWVGFALLGEISWGTWGAPLTPFAGIYLLLLAPDFFQPLRDLAAAWHDKSTADAVQEDMASWRAENRRKMLGQGAQAPAVAFQSLRLRDVEVDHTDRRLCFPDLDILPGDSFAISGPRGVGKTTLLRVLAGLEQPTRGAVLLNDA
;
A
#
# COMPACT_ATOMS: atom_id res chain seq x y z
N PRO A 1 -12.99 4.64 -18.85
CA PRO A 1 -14.26 3.98 -19.25
C PRO A 1 -15.07 3.48 -18.06
N ALA A 2 -14.49 2.90 -16.99
CA ALA A 2 -15.24 2.35 -15.85
C ALA A 2 -16.09 3.42 -15.11
N ARG A 3 -15.56 4.61 -14.85
CA ARG A 3 -16.29 5.69 -14.16
C ARG A 3 -17.53 6.16 -14.93
N LEU A 4 -17.47 6.21 -16.27
CA LEU A 4 -18.62 6.55 -17.09
C LEU A 4 -19.72 5.48 -16.99
N ARG A 5 -19.34 4.19 -17.00
CA ARG A 5 -20.30 3.09 -16.86
C ARG A 5 -21.04 3.10 -15.52
N VAL A 6 -20.34 3.41 -14.45
CA VAL A 6 -20.92 3.48 -13.09
C VAL A 6 -21.92 4.62 -12.96
N MET A 7 -21.74 5.72 -13.67
CA MET A 7 -22.72 6.83 -13.67
C MET A 7 -23.85 6.62 -14.67
N THR A 8 -23.55 6.19 -15.88
CA THR A 8 -24.56 6.13 -16.96
C THR A 8 -25.54 4.95 -16.80
N VAL A 9 -25.05 3.75 -16.43
CA VAL A 9 -25.91 2.56 -16.35
C VAL A 9 -26.94 2.67 -15.21
N PRO A 10 -26.56 2.95 -13.95
CA PRO A 10 -27.55 3.10 -12.88
C PRO A 10 -28.53 4.24 -13.12
N LEU A 11 -28.05 5.38 -13.66
CA LEU A 11 -28.94 6.50 -13.97
C LEU A 11 -29.93 6.18 -15.08
N SER A 12 -29.52 5.48 -16.13
CA SER A 12 -30.44 5.04 -17.21
C SER A 12 -31.46 4.04 -16.70
N ILE A 13 -31.02 3.06 -15.88
CA ILE A 13 -31.92 2.09 -15.25
C ILE A 13 -32.89 2.80 -14.31
N LEU A 14 -32.43 3.75 -13.49
CA LEU A 14 -33.29 4.53 -12.61
C LEU A 14 -34.32 5.33 -13.40
N ALA A 15 -33.92 5.98 -14.50
CA ALA A 15 -34.83 6.72 -15.35
C ALA A 15 -35.91 5.83 -16.00
N ILE A 16 -35.52 4.66 -16.50
CA ILE A 16 -36.44 3.65 -17.07
C ILE A 16 -37.41 3.15 -15.98
N THR A 17 -36.89 2.82 -14.80
CA THR A 17 -37.68 2.34 -13.67
C THR A 17 -38.67 3.41 -13.22
N ALA A 18 -38.22 4.67 -13.10
CA ALA A 18 -39.07 5.80 -12.75
C ALA A 18 -40.20 6.02 -13.75
N TRP A 19 -39.96 5.78 -15.04
CA TRP A 19 -40.97 5.86 -16.08
C TRP A 19 -42.12 4.86 -15.88
N HIS A 20 -41.79 3.64 -15.44
CA HIS A 20 -42.78 2.58 -15.22
C HIS A 20 -43.39 2.63 -13.82
N SER A 21 -42.56 2.94 -12.80
CA SER A 21 -42.98 2.96 -11.40
C SER A 21 -42.11 3.91 -10.58
N TRP A 22 -42.73 4.87 -9.95
CA TRP A 22 -42.05 5.75 -9.02
C TRP A 22 -41.66 5.01 -7.72
N ALA A 23 -42.47 4.02 -7.28
CA ALA A 23 -42.21 3.26 -6.06
C ALA A 23 -40.92 2.41 -6.22
N ALA A 24 -40.80 1.67 -7.33
CA ALA A 24 -39.57 0.92 -7.63
C ALA A 24 -38.36 1.85 -7.78
N ALA A 25 -38.51 3.01 -8.40
CA ALA A 25 -37.46 4.00 -8.52
C ALA A 25 -37.00 4.54 -7.15
N VAL A 26 -37.91 4.80 -6.22
CA VAL A 26 -37.58 5.23 -4.86
C VAL A 26 -36.78 4.13 -4.11
N VAL A 27 -37.14 2.86 -4.28
CA VAL A 27 -36.38 1.73 -3.70
C VAL A 27 -34.93 1.73 -4.22
N LEU A 28 -34.74 1.83 -5.55
CA LEU A 28 -33.43 1.90 -6.14
C LEU A 28 -32.65 3.14 -5.72
N LEU A 29 -33.33 4.29 -5.67
CA LEU A 29 -32.73 5.57 -5.26
C LEU A 29 -32.30 5.56 -3.79
N ALA A 30 -33.00 4.86 -2.91
CA ALA A 30 -32.64 4.70 -1.51
C ALA A 30 -31.49 3.66 -1.35
N ALA A 31 -31.59 2.54 -2.03
CA ALA A 31 -30.60 1.46 -1.92
C ALA A 31 -29.27 1.79 -2.64
N GLY A 32 -29.32 2.51 -3.76
CA GLY A 32 -28.14 2.85 -4.56
C GLY A 32 -27.07 3.62 -3.81
N PRO A 33 -27.34 4.76 -3.19
CA PRO A 33 -26.37 5.56 -2.43
C PRO A 33 -25.86 4.88 -1.16
N LEU A 34 -26.63 3.95 -0.59
CA LEU A 34 -26.26 3.24 0.63
C LEU A 34 -24.98 2.38 0.40
N ILE A 35 -24.83 1.81 -0.78
CA ILE A 35 -23.66 1.03 -1.16
C ILE A 35 -22.36 1.85 -1.12
N PRO A 36 -22.21 2.96 -1.88
CA PRO A 36 -20.98 3.75 -1.85
C PRO A 36 -20.71 4.42 -0.50
N VAL A 37 -21.74 4.81 0.25
CA VAL A 37 -21.58 5.34 1.62
C VAL A 37 -21.00 4.29 2.55
N PHE A 38 -21.57 3.09 2.54
CA PHE A 38 -21.05 1.99 3.35
C PHE A 38 -19.62 1.60 2.95
N MET A 39 -19.33 1.58 1.63
CA MET A 39 -17.99 1.28 1.12
C MET A 39 -16.96 2.34 1.52
N ALA A 40 -17.32 3.61 1.59
CA ALA A 40 -16.42 4.64 2.08
C ALA A 40 -16.08 4.42 3.57
N LEU A 41 -17.09 4.07 4.37
CA LEU A 41 -16.91 3.80 5.80
C LEU A 41 -15.98 2.59 6.05
N VAL A 42 -16.24 1.49 5.35
CA VAL A 42 -15.42 0.27 5.45
C VAL A 42 -14.03 0.49 4.85
N GLY A 43 -13.91 1.29 3.78
CA GLY A 43 -12.64 1.63 3.16
C GLY A 43 -11.67 2.32 4.13
N TRP A 44 -12.14 3.17 5.03
CA TRP A 44 -11.31 3.76 6.08
C TRP A 44 -10.80 2.72 7.06
N ALA A 45 -11.68 1.83 7.55
CA ALA A 45 -11.29 0.75 8.45
C ALA A 45 -10.30 -0.22 7.78
N ALA A 46 -10.51 -0.54 6.50
CA ALA A 46 -9.63 -1.40 5.72
C ALA A 46 -8.25 -0.78 5.53
N LYS A 47 -8.16 0.52 5.24
CA LYS A 47 -6.89 1.22 5.09
C LYS A 47 -6.06 1.17 6.37
N GLU A 48 -6.66 1.41 7.51
CA GLU A 48 -5.98 1.36 8.80
C GLU A 48 -5.51 -0.06 9.16
N ALA A 49 -6.35 -1.07 8.95
CA ALA A 49 -5.98 -2.47 9.18
C ALA A 49 -4.85 -2.93 8.26
N SER A 50 -4.89 -2.56 6.97
CA SER A 50 -3.86 -2.88 5.98
C SER A 50 -2.53 -2.21 6.30
N ALA A 51 -2.54 -0.94 6.73
CA ALA A 51 -1.32 -0.24 7.14
C ALA A 51 -0.65 -0.92 8.34
N ARG A 52 -1.43 -1.34 9.35
CA ARG A 52 -0.91 -2.09 10.50
C ARG A 52 -0.33 -3.45 10.10
N GLN A 53 -0.94 -4.15 9.15
CA GLN A 53 -0.44 -5.41 8.62
C GLN A 53 0.89 -5.23 7.89
N MET A 54 1.03 -4.16 7.07
CA MET A 54 2.24 -3.88 6.30
C MET A 54 3.45 -3.62 7.21
N VAL A 55 3.26 -2.87 8.30
CA VAL A 55 4.30 -2.65 9.32
C VAL A 55 4.77 -3.98 9.92
N GLU A 56 3.86 -4.92 10.18
CA GLU A 56 4.21 -6.22 10.74
C GLU A 56 4.96 -7.11 9.76
N ILE A 57 4.59 -7.06 8.46
CA ILE A 57 5.34 -7.75 7.40
C ILE A 57 6.78 -7.22 7.32
N GLY A 58 6.95 -5.90 7.39
CA GLY A 58 8.28 -5.27 7.43
C GLY A 58 9.10 -5.74 8.61
N SER A 59 8.54 -5.69 9.83
CA SER A 59 9.24 -6.11 11.06
C SER A 59 9.62 -7.60 11.05
N LEU A 60 8.79 -8.46 10.47
CA LEU A 60 9.09 -9.89 10.33
C LEU A 60 10.23 -10.13 9.33
N ASN A 61 10.25 -9.39 8.22
CA ASN A 61 11.34 -9.47 7.23
C ASN A 61 12.66 -8.99 7.83
N ASP A 62 12.65 -7.89 8.59
CA ASP A 62 13.85 -7.38 9.27
C ASP A 62 14.35 -8.38 10.31
N LEU A 63 13.45 -8.98 11.09
CA LEU A 63 13.78 -10.03 12.05
C LEU A 63 14.44 -11.23 11.36
N LEU A 64 13.90 -11.67 10.21
CA LEU A 64 14.49 -12.76 9.43
C LEU A 64 15.88 -12.40 8.92
N ALA A 65 16.04 -11.22 8.33
CA ALA A 65 17.32 -10.75 7.79
C ALA A 65 18.40 -10.69 8.90
N ASP A 66 18.07 -10.13 10.05
CA ASP A 66 18.98 -10.03 11.21
C ASP A 66 19.36 -11.42 11.74
N ARG A 67 18.40 -12.34 11.87
CA ARG A 67 18.67 -13.69 12.38
C ARG A 67 19.48 -14.53 11.40
N LEU A 68 19.22 -14.38 10.09
CA LEU A 68 20.05 -15.04 9.07
C LEU A 68 21.47 -14.49 9.04
N ALA A 69 21.65 -13.19 9.20
CA ALA A 69 23.00 -12.58 9.27
C ALA A 69 23.79 -13.03 10.52
N ALA A 70 23.11 -13.29 11.64
CA ALA A 70 23.70 -13.73 12.90
C ALA A 70 23.66 -15.27 13.09
N LEU A 71 23.31 -16.06 12.08
CA LEU A 71 23.05 -17.50 12.23
C LEU A 71 24.22 -18.27 12.81
N ALA A 72 25.45 -17.96 12.40
CA ALA A 72 26.66 -18.60 12.91
C ALA A 72 26.84 -18.34 14.41
N ASP A 73 26.66 -17.11 14.85
CA ASP A 73 26.79 -16.70 16.25
C ASP A 73 25.70 -17.33 17.12
N LEU A 74 24.46 -17.35 16.61
CA LEU A 74 23.31 -17.93 17.29
C LEU A 74 23.45 -19.45 17.50
N THR A 75 24.03 -20.14 16.53
CA THR A 75 24.30 -21.57 16.66
C THR A 75 25.42 -21.86 17.66
N LEU A 76 26.46 -21.04 17.70
CA LEU A 76 27.55 -21.17 18.66
C LEU A 76 27.14 -21.01 20.11
N ILE A 77 26.18 -20.08 20.39
CA ILE A 77 25.65 -19.84 21.75
C ILE A 77 24.47 -20.72 22.10
N GLY A 78 24.01 -21.60 21.19
CA GLY A 78 22.88 -22.48 21.43
C GLY A 78 21.51 -21.78 21.53
N ALA A 79 21.36 -20.58 20.96
CA ALA A 79 20.15 -19.75 21.04
C ALA A 79 19.05 -20.12 20.02
N GLY A 80 19.16 -21.28 19.36
CA GLY A 80 18.22 -21.74 18.34
C GLY A 80 16.74 -21.77 18.80
N PRO A 81 16.42 -22.40 19.93
CA PRO A 81 15.05 -22.45 20.44
C PRO A 81 14.41 -21.07 20.65
N GLN A 82 15.14 -20.12 21.25
CA GLN A 82 14.65 -18.76 21.50
C GLN A 82 14.38 -17.99 20.19
N VAL A 83 15.18 -18.24 19.16
CA VAL A 83 14.95 -17.66 17.83
C VAL A 83 13.67 -18.19 17.20
N ILE A 84 13.45 -19.50 17.30
CA ILE A 84 12.24 -20.16 16.78
C ILE A 84 11.00 -19.64 17.50
N ASP A 85 11.02 -19.54 18.83
CA ASP A 85 9.89 -19.03 19.63
C ASP A 85 9.60 -17.56 19.32
N GLY A 86 10.65 -16.74 19.15
CA GLY A 86 10.49 -15.35 18.76
C GLY A 86 9.85 -15.20 17.36
N PHE A 87 10.27 -16.04 16.42
CA PHE A 87 9.69 -16.07 15.08
C PHE A 87 8.24 -16.57 15.08
N ALA A 88 7.95 -17.62 15.86
CA ALA A 88 6.59 -18.14 16.02
C ALA A 88 5.63 -17.07 16.55
N THR A 89 6.06 -16.31 17.57
CA THR A 89 5.27 -15.21 18.14
C THR A 89 5.03 -14.09 17.12
N ALA A 90 6.05 -13.67 16.39
CA ALA A 90 5.93 -12.64 15.36
C ALA A 90 5.02 -13.11 14.20
N SER A 91 5.14 -14.36 13.78
CA SER A 91 4.28 -14.98 12.77
C SER A 91 2.82 -15.05 13.21
N ASP A 92 2.56 -15.40 14.47
CA ASP A 92 1.18 -15.42 15.02
C ASP A 92 0.58 -14.02 15.10
N THR A 93 1.36 -13.02 15.47
CA THR A 93 0.94 -11.60 15.44
C THR A 93 0.57 -11.16 14.03
N LEU A 94 1.39 -11.48 13.03
CA LEU A 94 1.09 -11.21 11.62
C LEU A 94 -0.18 -11.93 11.17
N ARG A 95 -0.36 -13.20 11.57
CA ARG A 95 -1.57 -13.97 11.28
C ARG A 95 -2.82 -13.27 11.80
N HIS A 96 -2.82 -12.81 13.06
CA HIS A 96 -3.96 -12.08 13.62
C HIS A 96 -4.28 -10.79 12.89
N LYS A 97 -3.26 -10.01 12.51
CA LYS A 97 -3.45 -8.76 11.75
C LYS A 97 -3.95 -9.04 10.32
N THR A 98 -3.44 -10.08 9.68
CA THR A 98 -3.92 -10.53 8.36
C THR A 98 -5.38 -10.99 8.43
N MET A 99 -5.75 -11.75 9.46
CA MET A 99 -7.15 -12.17 9.65
C MET A 99 -8.09 -10.97 9.88
N ALA A 100 -7.65 -9.93 10.58
CA ALA A 100 -8.44 -8.70 10.74
C ALA A 100 -8.70 -8.00 9.39
N VAL A 101 -7.69 -7.90 8.52
CA VAL A 101 -7.85 -7.35 7.16
C VAL A 101 -8.82 -8.18 6.34
N LEU A 102 -8.66 -9.51 6.36
CA LEU A 102 -9.55 -10.43 5.63
C LEU A 102 -10.98 -10.34 6.14
N TRP A 103 -11.18 -10.26 7.46
CA TRP A 103 -12.51 -10.11 8.05
C TRP A 103 -13.21 -8.84 7.56
N ILE A 104 -12.52 -7.71 7.50
CA ILE A 104 -13.07 -6.45 6.97
C ILE A 104 -13.42 -6.61 5.48
N ALA A 105 -12.58 -7.26 4.70
CA ALA A 105 -12.82 -7.50 3.28
C ALA A 105 -14.06 -8.40 3.06
N PHE A 106 -14.18 -9.51 3.80
CA PHE A 106 -15.35 -10.39 3.74
C PHE A 106 -16.63 -9.70 4.20
N LEU A 107 -16.57 -8.95 5.31
CA LEU A 107 -17.71 -8.19 5.82
C LEU A 107 -18.20 -7.18 4.77
N SER A 108 -17.27 -6.49 4.11
CA SER A 108 -17.59 -5.53 3.05
C SER A 108 -18.34 -6.20 1.91
N SER A 109 -17.85 -7.33 1.42
CA SER A 109 -18.48 -8.08 0.32
C SER A 109 -19.86 -8.59 0.72
N THR A 110 -19.98 -9.17 1.92
CA THR A 110 -21.25 -9.71 2.43
C THR A 110 -22.32 -8.63 2.60
N VAL A 111 -21.96 -7.48 3.13
CA VAL A 111 -22.90 -6.37 3.33
C VAL A 111 -23.34 -5.77 1.99
N LEU A 112 -22.43 -5.67 1.02
CA LEU A 112 -22.75 -5.24 -0.34
C LEU A 112 -23.76 -6.15 -1.00
N GLU A 113 -23.56 -7.47 -0.88
CA GLU A 113 -24.49 -8.47 -1.40
C GLU A 113 -25.85 -8.41 -0.71
N LEU A 114 -25.83 -8.23 0.62
CA LEU A 114 -27.06 -8.09 1.41
C LEU A 114 -27.90 -6.88 0.96
N PHE A 115 -27.28 -5.70 0.80
CA PHE A 115 -28.03 -4.51 0.35
C PHE A 115 -28.55 -4.65 -1.06
N SER A 116 -27.78 -5.26 -1.96
CA SER A 116 -28.22 -5.56 -3.33
C SER A 116 -29.39 -6.53 -3.32
N ALA A 117 -29.27 -7.64 -2.60
CA ALA A 117 -30.33 -8.64 -2.49
C ALA A 117 -31.61 -8.06 -1.86
N LEU A 118 -31.47 -7.25 -0.82
CA LEU A 118 -32.61 -6.58 -0.17
C LEU A 118 -33.31 -5.61 -1.14
N GLY A 119 -32.54 -4.83 -1.90
CA GLY A 119 -33.11 -3.93 -2.92
C GLY A 119 -33.90 -4.67 -3.98
N VAL A 120 -33.35 -5.76 -4.52
CA VAL A 120 -34.03 -6.61 -5.50
C VAL A 120 -35.27 -7.27 -4.89
N ALA A 121 -35.16 -7.79 -3.65
CA ALA A 121 -36.29 -8.42 -2.96
C ALA A 121 -37.44 -7.43 -2.69
N MET A 122 -37.13 -6.20 -2.31
CA MET A 122 -38.17 -5.16 -2.10
C MET A 122 -38.92 -4.86 -3.41
N ILE A 123 -38.21 -4.77 -4.54
CA ILE A 123 -38.83 -4.59 -5.85
C ILE A 123 -39.67 -5.82 -6.20
N ALA A 124 -39.17 -7.04 -5.95
CA ALA A 124 -39.89 -8.27 -6.23
C ALA A 124 -41.20 -8.37 -5.43
N VAL A 125 -41.15 -8.05 -4.15
CA VAL A 125 -42.33 -8.04 -3.27
C VAL A 125 -43.32 -6.98 -3.76
N TRP A 126 -42.87 -5.76 -4.06
CA TRP A 126 -43.77 -4.71 -4.56
C TRP A 126 -44.40 -5.10 -5.90
N VAL A 127 -43.63 -5.59 -6.87
CA VAL A 127 -44.15 -6.04 -8.18
C VAL A 127 -45.15 -7.16 -7.99
N GLY A 128 -44.84 -8.15 -7.12
CA GLY A 128 -45.74 -9.29 -6.86
C GLY A 128 -47.10 -8.83 -6.33
N PHE A 129 -47.12 -7.98 -5.31
CA PHE A 129 -48.38 -7.44 -4.76
C PHE A 129 -49.11 -6.50 -5.72
N ALA A 130 -48.39 -5.72 -6.51
CA ALA A 130 -48.99 -4.85 -7.53
C ALA A 130 -49.67 -5.66 -8.65
N LEU A 131 -49.05 -6.80 -9.10
CA LEU A 131 -49.65 -7.68 -10.10
C LEU A 131 -50.82 -8.46 -9.56
N LEU A 132 -50.84 -8.80 -8.28
CA LEU A 132 -52.01 -9.41 -7.60
C LEU A 132 -53.14 -8.44 -7.38
N GLY A 133 -52.94 -7.13 -7.59
CA GLY A 133 -53.94 -6.10 -7.36
C GLY A 133 -54.12 -5.67 -5.88
N GLU A 134 -53.30 -6.20 -4.99
CA GLU A 134 -53.32 -5.86 -3.56
C GLU A 134 -52.73 -4.46 -3.27
N ILE A 135 -51.85 -3.98 -4.14
CA ILE A 135 -51.26 -2.66 -4.08
C ILE A 135 -51.65 -1.86 -5.32
N SER A 136 -52.36 -0.76 -5.13
CA SER A 136 -52.80 0.13 -6.19
C SER A 136 -51.99 1.41 -6.36
N TRP A 137 -50.91 1.57 -5.57
CA TRP A 137 -50.03 2.74 -5.60
C TRP A 137 -48.64 2.39 -6.11
N GLY A 138 -47.90 3.39 -6.55
CA GLY A 138 -46.49 3.20 -6.98
C GLY A 138 -46.29 3.26 -8.49
N THR A 139 -47.37 3.31 -9.28
CA THR A 139 -47.41 3.61 -10.71
C THR A 139 -48.03 4.98 -11.01
N TRP A 140 -47.87 5.47 -12.23
CA TRP A 140 -48.35 6.78 -12.65
C TRP A 140 -49.85 6.79 -13.10
N GLY A 141 -50.71 6.12 -12.34
CA GLY A 141 -52.16 6.13 -12.58
C GLY A 141 -52.70 4.98 -13.45
N ALA A 142 -51.85 4.12 -13.99
CA ALA A 142 -52.24 2.90 -14.66
C ALA A 142 -51.75 1.66 -13.84
N PRO A 143 -52.53 0.58 -13.81
CA PRO A 143 -52.07 -0.66 -13.14
C PRO A 143 -50.83 -1.22 -13.79
N LEU A 144 -49.95 -1.84 -12.98
CA LEU A 144 -48.73 -2.47 -13.45
C LEU A 144 -49.05 -3.64 -14.39
N THR A 145 -48.52 -3.61 -15.60
CA THR A 145 -48.67 -4.73 -16.53
C THR A 145 -47.68 -5.86 -16.18
N PRO A 146 -48.02 -7.14 -16.42
CA PRO A 146 -47.11 -8.23 -16.19
C PRO A 146 -45.75 -8.10 -16.92
N PHE A 147 -45.78 -7.55 -18.12
CA PHE A 147 -44.58 -7.22 -18.88
C PHE A 147 -43.67 -6.22 -18.14
N ALA A 148 -44.26 -5.09 -17.70
CA ALA A 148 -43.51 -4.09 -16.98
C ALA A 148 -42.98 -4.61 -15.63
N GLY A 149 -43.76 -5.41 -14.90
CA GLY A 149 -43.32 -6.06 -13.67
C GLY A 149 -42.11 -6.98 -13.86
N ILE A 150 -42.17 -7.88 -14.84
CA ILE A 150 -41.05 -8.80 -15.18
C ILE A 150 -39.82 -7.99 -15.63
N TYR A 151 -40.05 -6.94 -16.45
CA TYR A 151 -38.98 -6.10 -16.94
C TYR A 151 -38.24 -5.39 -15.80
N LEU A 152 -38.96 -4.82 -14.82
CA LEU A 152 -38.38 -4.20 -13.62
C LEU A 152 -37.61 -5.20 -12.78
N LEU A 153 -38.09 -6.43 -12.62
CA LEU A 153 -37.39 -7.51 -11.89
C LEU A 153 -36.09 -7.89 -12.55
N LEU A 154 -36.04 -7.96 -13.88
CA LEU A 154 -34.83 -8.28 -14.63
C LEU A 154 -33.81 -7.13 -14.59
N LEU A 155 -34.30 -5.89 -14.51
CA LEU A 155 -33.44 -4.69 -14.52
C LEU A 155 -32.84 -4.37 -13.15
N ALA A 156 -33.49 -4.80 -12.06
CA ALA A 156 -33.07 -4.49 -10.69
C ALA A 156 -31.66 -5.02 -10.36
N PRO A 157 -31.27 -6.25 -10.66
CA PRO A 157 -29.89 -6.73 -10.44
C PRO A 157 -28.85 -5.93 -11.23
N ASP A 158 -29.15 -5.54 -12.46
CA ASP A 158 -28.25 -4.79 -13.34
C ASP A 158 -27.99 -3.36 -12.83
N PHE A 159 -28.90 -2.80 -12.05
CA PHE A 159 -28.70 -1.53 -11.37
C PHE A 159 -27.56 -1.61 -10.33
N PHE A 160 -27.48 -2.70 -9.59
CA PHE A 160 -26.49 -2.86 -8.51
C PHE A 160 -25.12 -3.33 -9.01
N GLN A 161 -25.04 -3.96 -10.19
CA GLN A 161 -23.78 -4.50 -10.71
C GLN A 161 -22.68 -3.44 -10.87
N PRO A 162 -22.90 -2.28 -11.51
CA PRO A 162 -21.87 -1.25 -11.62
C PRO A 162 -21.44 -0.67 -10.26
N LEU A 163 -22.34 -0.64 -9.27
CA LEU A 163 -22.03 -0.19 -7.92
C LEU A 163 -21.11 -1.19 -7.18
N ARG A 164 -21.33 -2.49 -7.40
CA ARG A 164 -20.43 -3.56 -6.91
C ARG A 164 -19.06 -3.48 -7.57
N ASP A 165 -19.02 -3.28 -8.89
CA ASP A 165 -17.77 -3.12 -9.64
C ASP A 165 -16.98 -1.87 -9.17
N LEU A 166 -17.68 -0.79 -8.84
CA LEU A 166 -17.06 0.41 -8.27
C LEU A 166 -16.44 0.12 -6.89
N ALA A 167 -17.16 -0.63 -6.07
CA ALA A 167 -16.69 -1.01 -4.75
C ALA A 167 -15.41 -1.85 -4.82
N ALA A 168 -15.36 -2.85 -5.72
CA ALA A 168 -14.16 -3.65 -5.98
C ALA A 168 -12.99 -2.78 -6.47
N ALA A 169 -13.24 -1.90 -7.46
CA ALA A 169 -12.24 -1.00 -7.98
C ALA A 169 -11.71 0.02 -6.93
N TRP A 170 -12.52 0.37 -5.95
CA TRP A 170 -12.08 1.22 -4.84
C TRP A 170 -11.09 0.51 -3.93
N HIS A 171 -11.30 -0.77 -3.64
CA HIS A 171 -10.35 -1.60 -2.90
C HIS A 171 -9.02 -1.73 -3.64
N ASP A 172 -9.06 -2.05 -4.92
CA ASP A 172 -7.86 -2.16 -5.76
C ASP A 172 -7.08 -0.84 -5.78
N LYS A 173 -7.78 0.29 -5.89
CA LYS A 173 -7.16 1.61 -5.86
C LYS A 173 -6.50 1.89 -4.51
N SER A 174 -7.16 1.60 -3.39
CA SER A 174 -6.59 1.86 -2.05
C SER A 174 -5.31 1.05 -1.81
N THR A 175 -5.24 -0.18 -2.32
CA THR A 175 -4.04 -1.01 -2.27
C THR A 175 -2.92 -0.44 -3.15
N ALA A 176 -3.25 0.00 -4.36
CA ALA A 176 -2.29 0.62 -5.26
C ALA A 176 -1.74 1.95 -4.71
N ASP A 177 -2.58 2.78 -4.11
CA ASP A 177 -2.19 4.05 -3.48
C ASP A 177 -1.22 3.79 -2.30
N ALA A 178 -1.46 2.74 -1.48
CA ALA A 178 -0.57 2.35 -0.40
C ALA A 178 0.83 1.92 -0.89
N VAL A 179 0.89 1.10 -1.94
CA VAL A 179 2.16 0.69 -2.56
C VAL A 179 2.90 1.90 -3.17
N GLN A 180 2.16 2.83 -3.78
CA GLN A 180 2.75 4.03 -4.35
C GLN A 180 3.34 4.95 -3.28
N GLU A 181 2.67 5.09 -2.12
CA GLU A 181 3.14 5.86 -0.97
C GLU A 181 4.41 5.23 -0.37
N ASP A 182 4.45 3.90 -0.24
CA ASP A 182 5.63 3.16 0.22
C ASP A 182 6.81 3.30 -0.76
N MET A 183 6.57 3.20 -2.06
CA MET A 183 7.61 3.47 -3.08
C MET A 183 8.09 4.91 -3.06
N ALA A 184 7.21 5.88 -2.78
CA ALA A 184 7.59 7.28 -2.69
C ALA A 184 8.45 7.54 -1.44
N SER A 185 8.09 6.96 -0.30
CA SER A 185 8.88 7.03 0.93
C SER A 185 10.27 6.41 0.75
N TRP A 186 10.34 5.24 0.11
CA TRP A 186 11.58 4.57 -0.22
C TRP A 186 12.49 5.38 -1.17
N ARG A 187 11.90 6.10 -2.12
CA ARG A 187 12.65 7.02 -3.01
C ARG A 187 13.10 8.28 -2.29
N ALA A 188 12.31 8.77 -1.34
CA ALA A 188 12.60 9.94 -0.54
C ALA A 188 13.61 9.63 0.59
N GLU A 189 13.78 8.36 0.95
CA GLU A 189 14.75 7.91 1.90
C GLU A 189 16.14 8.39 1.46
N ASN A 190 16.76 9.19 2.33
CA ASN A 190 18.02 9.88 2.02
C ASN A 190 19.16 8.85 1.99
N ARG A 191 19.21 8.07 0.90
CA ARG A 191 20.31 7.13 0.70
C ARG A 191 21.60 7.92 0.61
N ARG A 192 22.58 7.51 1.37
CA ARG A 192 23.94 8.04 1.25
C ARG A 192 24.33 8.04 -0.23
N LYS A 193 24.50 9.23 -0.79
CA LYS A 193 24.91 9.36 -2.20
C LYS A 193 26.31 8.76 -2.31
N MET A 194 26.43 7.64 -2.97
CA MET A 194 27.74 7.17 -3.40
C MET A 194 28.29 8.13 -4.45
N LEU A 195 29.54 8.49 -4.31
CA LEU A 195 30.26 9.26 -5.32
C LEU A 195 30.37 8.41 -6.59
N GLY A 196 29.89 8.95 -7.69
CA GLY A 196 29.83 8.26 -8.99
C GLY A 196 28.45 7.73 -9.33
N GLN A 197 28.00 8.03 -10.53
CA GLN A 197 26.68 7.60 -11.07
C GLN A 197 26.79 6.35 -11.93
N GLY A 198 27.79 5.47 -11.70
CA GLY A 198 28.03 4.29 -12.52
C GLY A 198 28.55 4.58 -13.93
N ALA A 199 28.95 5.82 -14.23
CA ALA A 199 29.66 6.14 -15.47
C ALA A 199 31.03 5.47 -15.45
N GLN A 200 31.40 4.82 -16.56
CA GLN A 200 32.76 4.33 -16.73
C GLN A 200 33.68 5.56 -16.75
N ALA A 201 34.33 5.84 -15.64
CA ALA A 201 35.42 6.82 -15.63
C ALA A 201 36.58 6.26 -16.48
N PRO A 202 37.22 7.06 -17.34
CA PRO A 202 38.43 6.63 -18.02
C PRO A 202 39.44 6.19 -16.98
N ALA A 203 40.12 5.07 -17.22
CA ALA A 203 41.16 4.57 -16.35
C ALA A 203 42.30 5.60 -16.32
N VAL A 204 42.32 6.44 -15.28
CA VAL A 204 43.39 7.39 -15.06
C VAL A 204 44.45 6.73 -14.19
N ALA A 205 45.72 6.81 -14.59
CA ALA A 205 46.80 6.31 -13.76
C ALA A 205 46.82 7.05 -12.42
N PHE A 206 46.88 6.29 -11.33
CA PHE A 206 46.96 6.86 -9.98
C PHE A 206 48.30 7.62 -9.80
N GLN A 207 48.19 8.91 -9.44
CA GLN A 207 49.34 9.78 -9.17
C GLN A 207 49.35 10.29 -7.73
N SER A 208 48.19 10.66 -7.20
CA SER A 208 48.05 11.08 -5.79
C SER A 208 46.60 11.00 -5.33
N LEU A 209 46.41 10.77 -4.03
CA LEU A 209 45.12 10.90 -3.35
C LEU A 209 45.32 11.82 -2.15
N ARG A 210 44.60 12.92 -2.11
CA ARG A 210 44.74 13.93 -1.05
C ARG A 210 43.44 14.15 -0.32
N LEU A 211 43.52 14.20 1.02
CA LEU A 211 42.43 14.62 1.88
C LEU A 211 42.74 16.04 2.37
N ARG A 212 41.74 16.92 2.31
CA ARG A 212 41.85 18.29 2.81
C ARG A 212 40.62 18.67 3.64
N ASP A 213 40.83 18.97 4.91
CA ASP A 213 39.81 19.44 5.88
C ASP A 213 38.54 18.56 5.88
N VAL A 214 38.72 17.23 5.82
CA VAL A 214 37.63 16.26 5.67
C VAL A 214 36.91 16.03 6.97
N GLU A 215 35.60 16.35 6.99
CA GLU A 215 34.67 16.07 8.07
C GLU A 215 33.51 15.20 7.56
N VAL A 216 33.04 14.28 8.40
CA VAL A 216 31.86 13.47 8.15
C VAL A 216 30.94 13.55 9.36
N ASP A 217 29.73 14.06 9.15
CA ASP A 217 28.70 14.11 10.17
C ASP A 217 27.93 12.78 10.23
N HIS A 218 27.98 12.12 11.37
CA HIS A 218 27.14 11.00 11.72
C HIS A 218 26.04 11.48 12.66
N THR A 219 24.94 10.68 12.76
CA THR A 219 23.75 11.02 13.56
C THR A 219 24.10 11.49 14.99
N ASP A 220 25.15 10.92 15.59
CA ASP A 220 25.51 11.14 17.00
C ASP A 220 26.84 11.89 17.19
N ARG A 221 27.62 12.09 16.15
CA ARG A 221 28.95 12.74 16.26
C ARG A 221 29.50 13.19 14.90
N ARG A 222 30.38 14.19 14.98
CA ARG A 222 31.21 14.64 13.87
C ARG A 222 32.57 13.95 13.93
N LEU A 223 33.01 13.40 12.80
CA LEU A 223 34.33 12.83 12.63
C LEU A 223 35.19 13.76 11.78
N CYS A 224 36.31 14.21 12.32
CA CYS A 224 37.29 15.04 11.63
C CYS A 224 38.52 14.19 11.33
N PHE A 225 38.99 14.24 10.11
CA PHE A 225 40.18 13.50 9.67
C PHE A 225 41.34 14.45 9.36
N PRO A 226 42.58 14.09 9.71
CA PRO A 226 43.74 14.89 9.38
C PRO A 226 43.94 14.93 7.86
N ASP A 227 44.61 15.99 7.41
CA ASP A 227 45.07 16.07 6.03
C ASP A 227 46.04 14.92 5.74
N LEU A 228 45.88 14.30 4.59
CA LEU A 228 46.64 13.13 4.18
C LEU A 228 47.01 13.23 2.71
N ASP A 229 48.25 12.96 2.39
CA ASP A 229 48.75 12.83 1.03
C ASP A 229 49.24 11.40 0.82
N ILE A 230 48.68 10.70 -0.19
CA ILE A 230 49.00 9.35 -0.53
C ILE A 230 49.58 9.31 -1.95
N LEU A 231 50.79 8.81 -2.10
CA LEU A 231 51.47 8.68 -3.40
C LEU A 231 51.55 7.20 -3.84
N PRO A 232 51.84 6.92 -5.10
CA PRO A 232 52.01 5.56 -5.59
C PRO A 232 53.12 4.83 -4.84
N GLY A 233 52.79 3.65 -4.30
CA GLY A 233 53.71 2.83 -3.52
C GLY A 233 53.68 3.05 -2.01
N ASP A 234 52.95 4.06 -1.52
CA ASP A 234 52.79 4.31 -0.09
C ASP A 234 51.92 3.20 0.56
N SER A 235 52.24 2.90 1.81
CA SER A 235 51.50 1.98 2.65
C SER A 235 51.14 2.68 3.97
N PHE A 236 49.87 2.77 4.32
CA PHE A 236 49.39 3.41 5.54
C PHE A 236 48.65 2.41 6.44
N ALA A 237 48.91 2.46 7.72
CA ALA A 237 48.17 1.73 8.73
C ALA A 237 47.27 2.69 9.50
N ILE A 238 45.97 2.46 9.50
CA ILE A 238 44.97 3.25 10.26
C ILE A 238 44.73 2.47 11.57
N SER A 239 45.23 3.04 12.69
CA SER A 239 45.09 2.47 14.04
C SER A 239 44.27 3.37 14.96
N GLY A 240 43.65 2.78 15.96
CA GLY A 240 42.85 3.50 16.96
C GLY A 240 41.75 2.65 17.58
N PRO A 241 41.09 3.15 18.63
CA PRO A 241 40.03 2.44 19.36
C PRO A 241 38.81 2.13 18.46
N ARG A 242 37.96 1.19 18.92
CA ARG A 242 36.71 0.86 18.22
C ARG A 242 35.80 2.12 18.15
N GLY A 243 35.25 2.37 16.97
CA GLY A 243 34.32 3.47 16.78
C GLY A 243 34.95 4.84 16.45
N VAL A 244 36.30 4.98 16.39
CA VAL A 244 36.96 6.26 16.09
C VAL A 244 36.77 6.77 14.65
N GLY A 245 36.17 5.96 13.76
CA GLY A 245 35.90 6.35 12.37
C GLY A 245 36.84 5.74 11.33
N LYS A 246 37.63 4.69 11.65
CA LYS A 246 38.54 4.03 10.71
C LYS A 246 37.84 3.56 9.43
N THR A 247 36.71 2.87 9.57
CA THR A 247 35.92 2.40 8.44
C THR A 247 35.31 3.55 7.64
N THR A 248 34.91 4.62 8.30
CA THR A 248 34.40 5.84 7.65
C THR A 248 35.48 6.48 6.80
N LEU A 249 36.72 6.62 7.34
CA LEU A 249 37.85 7.12 6.58
C LEU A 249 38.14 6.27 5.34
N LEU A 250 38.16 4.96 5.48
CA LEU A 250 38.37 4.05 4.33
C LEU A 250 37.27 4.19 3.27
N ARG A 251 36.01 4.39 3.71
CA ARG A 251 34.89 4.61 2.78
C ARG A 251 35.00 5.95 2.04
N VAL A 252 35.42 6.98 2.75
CA VAL A 252 35.67 8.31 2.14
C VAL A 252 36.82 8.24 1.13
N LEU A 253 37.94 7.59 1.48
CA LEU A 253 39.07 7.37 0.57
C LEU A 253 38.67 6.54 -0.67
N ALA A 254 37.79 5.55 -0.50
CA ALA A 254 37.28 4.74 -1.59
C ALA A 254 36.18 5.39 -2.42
N GLY A 255 35.77 6.63 -2.12
CA GLY A 255 34.66 7.31 -2.79
C GLY A 255 33.28 6.71 -2.52
N LEU A 256 33.14 5.87 -1.48
CA LEU A 256 31.89 5.25 -1.08
C LEU A 256 31.06 6.09 -0.13
N GLU A 257 31.64 7.12 0.46
CA GLU A 257 31.00 8.04 1.38
C GLU A 257 31.47 9.47 1.07
N GLN A 258 30.50 10.37 0.91
CA GLN A 258 30.80 11.78 0.61
C GLN A 258 31.11 12.51 1.91
N PRO A 259 32.22 13.29 2.00
CA PRO A 259 32.47 14.12 3.15
C PRO A 259 31.41 15.22 3.27
N THR A 260 31.05 15.57 4.51
CA THR A 260 30.13 16.69 4.79
C THR A 260 30.83 18.03 4.56
N ARG A 261 32.15 18.08 4.85
CA ARG A 261 33.02 19.22 4.61
C ARG A 261 34.38 18.74 4.13
N GLY A 262 35.10 19.61 3.43
CA GLY A 262 36.39 19.28 2.84
C GLY A 262 36.28 18.56 1.51
N ALA A 263 37.41 18.07 1.03
CA ALA A 263 37.50 17.41 -0.26
C ALA A 263 38.46 16.23 -0.26
N VAL A 264 38.16 15.24 -1.07
CA VAL A 264 39.06 14.14 -1.43
C VAL A 264 39.41 14.35 -2.92
N LEU A 265 40.69 14.58 -3.19
CA LEU A 265 41.19 14.88 -4.50
C LEU A 265 41.98 13.70 -5.05
N LEU A 266 41.58 13.20 -6.22
CA LEU A 266 42.32 12.17 -6.94
C LEU A 266 43.08 12.84 -8.07
N ASN A 267 44.43 12.71 -8.07
CA ASN A 267 45.32 13.35 -9.07
C ASN A 267 45.12 14.88 -9.18
N ASP A 268 44.85 15.56 -8.03
CA ASP A 268 44.60 16.98 -7.92
C ASP A 268 43.32 17.50 -8.61
N ALA A 269 42.38 16.59 -8.94
CA ALA A 269 41.08 16.91 -9.54
C ALA A 269 39.92 16.75 -8.57
#